data_ce090b3193e3ae838f24fb486c76fb60
#
_entry.id   ce090b3193e3ae838f24fb486c76fb60
#
_cell.length_a   1.000
_cell.length_b   1.000
_cell.length_c   1.000
_cell.angle_alpha   90.00
_cell.angle_beta   90.00
_cell.angle_gamma   90.00
#
_symmetry.space_group_name_H-M   'P 1'
#
loop_
_entity.id
_entity.type
_entity.pdbx_description
1 polymer ?
#
loop_
_entity_poly.entity_id
_entity_poly.type
_entity_poly.pdbx_seq_one_letter_code
_entity_poly.pdbx_strand_id
1 'polypeptide(L)'
;MALFHFTVTQTKRSKGQSAIASAAYRSGEKLYSEYYGEYSDYTRKRGVICSDILLPPHAPKEYADRQTLWNAVEKAERGKNAQLAYSFEISLQNEFSLEENIALAREFLFREFVSRGMTVDVSFHEKECEDGGTPNPHFHFLCPIRPMEQDGTWGIKQRREYVLDEEGNRIRDANGKYVFNAVPTTDWGSPETLEHWRQTWAELCNAKFAEKGIDVRIDHRSYERQGVDLLPTIHEGATVRAMEKKGIRTEKGEFNRWIKATNAVIRDIKKKIALLFDWIAEAKAELAKPQAPDLVSLLNAYYTQRRAGAYSQKGKVSNLKEMNETFNYLRANGIYSLEDLESRVSEHSAATESLKKTLDEQTARMKAIKQLYDSSAAFQSLKPVYDGLQKIKFEKPRAKYKAEHEAELKQFYAARRKLTGEFPDGKVDMKKLTEEYDELEQAHNTTYGEFKTVRDDLHRLWKVKSCIDTAARFNERTEEQMLQNRPQTRHKKEELSR
;
A
#
# COMPACT_ATOMS: atom_id res chain seq x y z
N MET A 1 -4.98 13.38 15.02
CA MET A 1 -5.37 12.04 14.53
C MET A 1 -4.13 11.20 14.54
N ALA A 2 -4.08 10.17 15.38
CA ALA A 2 -2.92 9.29 15.48
C ALA A 2 -2.62 8.62 14.13
N LEU A 3 -1.36 8.55 13.79
CA LEU A 3 -0.88 8.05 12.51
C LEU A 3 0.00 6.82 12.74
N PHE A 4 -0.27 5.73 12.03
CA PHE A 4 0.64 4.61 11.94
C PHE A 4 1.35 4.63 10.58
N HIS A 5 2.65 4.86 10.61
CA HIS A 5 3.53 4.67 9.47
C HIS A 5 4.77 3.92 9.93
N PHE A 6 5.07 2.80 9.29
CA PHE A 6 6.21 1.96 9.60
C PHE A 6 6.72 1.34 8.29
N THR A 7 7.78 1.90 7.77
CA THR A 7 8.38 1.45 6.52
C THR A 7 9.78 0.91 6.75
N VAL A 8 10.09 -0.21 6.10
CA VAL A 8 11.43 -0.80 6.08
C VAL A 8 11.87 -0.94 4.64
N THR A 9 13.07 -0.47 4.37
CA THR A 9 13.75 -0.63 3.09
C THR A 9 15.17 -1.11 3.31
N GLN A 10 15.89 -1.42 2.24
CA GLN A 10 17.28 -1.81 2.32
C GLN A 10 18.14 -0.84 1.53
N THR A 11 19.20 -0.35 2.17
CA THR A 11 20.29 0.38 1.49
C THR A 11 21.13 -0.63 0.71
N LYS A 12 21.17 -0.48 -0.62
CA LYS A 12 21.82 -1.44 -1.53
C LYS A 12 22.84 -0.75 -2.42
N ARG A 13 24.06 -1.28 -2.47
CA ARG A 13 25.11 -0.76 -3.35
C ARG A 13 24.74 -0.89 -4.83
N SER A 14 24.01 -1.94 -5.23
CA SER A 14 23.52 -2.11 -6.61
C SER A 14 22.57 -1.02 -7.09
N LYS A 15 22.00 -0.22 -6.16
CA LYS A 15 21.18 0.95 -6.47
C LYS A 15 21.96 2.26 -6.42
N GLY A 16 23.30 2.21 -6.35
CA GLY A 16 24.13 3.38 -6.16
C GLY A 16 24.00 4.04 -4.78
N GLN A 17 23.52 3.31 -3.78
CA GLN A 17 23.31 3.81 -2.42
C GLN A 17 24.54 3.51 -1.55
N SER A 18 24.91 4.47 -0.71
CA SER A 18 25.95 4.36 0.31
C SER A 18 25.31 4.35 1.71
N ALA A 19 25.85 3.52 2.61
CA ALA A 19 25.45 3.52 4.02
C ALA A 19 25.90 4.82 4.71
N ILE A 20 27.11 5.31 4.41
CA ILE A 20 27.63 6.61 4.89
C ILE A 20 26.72 7.76 4.45
N ALA A 21 26.39 7.86 3.15
CA ALA A 21 25.51 8.90 2.66
C ALA A 21 24.12 8.83 3.28
N SER A 22 23.62 7.62 3.49
CA SER A 22 22.33 7.39 4.15
C SER A 22 22.35 7.81 5.62
N ALA A 23 23.44 7.56 6.35
CA ALA A 23 23.62 7.97 7.74
C ALA A 23 23.79 9.49 7.82
N ALA A 24 24.68 10.09 7.01
CA ALA A 24 24.90 11.54 6.96
C ALA A 24 23.59 12.31 6.65
N TYR A 25 22.80 11.80 5.69
CA TYR A 25 21.50 12.40 5.37
C TYR A 25 20.53 12.41 6.56
N ARG A 26 20.50 11.35 7.35
CA ARG A 26 19.57 11.24 8.48
C ARG A 26 20.02 12.06 9.66
N SER A 27 21.31 11.98 10.01
CA SER A 27 21.86 12.72 11.14
C SER A 27 22.08 14.22 10.87
N GLY A 28 22.10 14.63 9.59
CA GLY A 28 22.44 16.01 9.21
C GLY A 28 23.93 16.30 9.37
N GLU A 29 24.78 15.29 9.28
CA GLU A 29 26.22 15.41 9.47
C GLU A 29 27.00 15.41 8.15
N LYS A 30 28.29 15.69 8.24
CA LYS A 30 29.25 15.53 7.17
C LYS A 30 30.11 14.33 7.45
N LEU A 31 29.97 13.26 6.66
CA LEU A 31 30.69 12.00 6.85
C LEU A 31 31.50 11.65 5.61
N TYR A 32 32.71 11.11 5.83
CA TYR A 32 33.59 10.64 4.78
C TYR A 32 33.39 9.15 4.49
N SER A 33 33.20 8.81 3.23
CA SER A 33 33.14 7.42 2.77
C SER A 33 34.52 6.95 2.30
N GLU A 34 35.11 5.98 3.00
CA GLU A 34 36.36 5.34 2.56
C GLU A 34 36.16 4.53 1.27
N TYR A 35 34.98 3.96 1.06
CA TYR A 35 34.68 3.16 -0.12
C TYR A 35 34.58 4.00 -1.40
N TYR A 36 33.94 5.18 -1.32
CA TYR A 36 33.76 6.07 -2.48
C TYR A 36 34.82 7.16 -2.57
N GLY A 37 35.59 7.42 -1.52
CA GLY A 37 36.63 8.46 -1.46
C GLY A 37 36.06 9.88 -1.44
N GLU A 38 34.83 10.07 -0.95
CA GLU A 38 34.13 11.35 -0.98
C GLU A 38 33.39 11.65 0.32
N TYR A 39 33.09 12.92 0.55
CA TYR A 39 32.25 13.37 1.66
C TYR A 39 30.78 13.45 1.25
N SER A 40 29.93 12.96 2.13
CA SER A 40 28.48 13.24 2.12
C SER A 40 28.20 14.35 3.14
N ASP A 41 27.87 15.55 2.68
CA ASP A 41 27.67 16.72 3.54
C ASP A 41 26.19 17.14 3.55
N TYR A 42 25.56 16.92 4.70
CA TYR A 42 24.16 17.30 4.96
C TYR A 42 24.00 18.26 6.14
N THR A 43 25.08 18.97 6.53
CA THR A 43 25.08 19.92 7.66
C THR A 43 24.08 21.06 7.49
N ARG A 44 23.64 21.35 6.25
CA ARG A 44 22.59 22.34 5.96
C ARG A 44 21.17 21.80 6.09
N LYS A 45 20.99 20.52 6.37
CA LYS A 45 19.69 19.90 6.53
C LYS A 45 19.01 20.44 7.80
N ARG A 46 17.77 20.90 7.66
CA ARG A 46 16.94 21.36 8.77
C ARG A 46 15.98 20.23 9.23
N GLY A 47 15.48 20.37 10.46
CA GLY A 47 14.47 19.44 11.00
C GLY A 47 15.04 18.18 11.63
N VAL A 48 16.36 18.07 11.79
CA VAL A 48 16.99 17.05 12.65
C VAL A 48 16.98 17.56 14.08
N ILE A 49 16.32 16.84 14.99
CA ILE A 49 16.20 17.21 16.40
C ILE A 49 17.40 16.69 17.17
N CYS A 50 17.62 15.38 17.08
CA CYS A 50 18.76 14.70 17.67
C CYS A 50 19.07 13.41 16.91
N SER A 51 20.26 12.90 17.07
CA SER A 51 20.69 11.61 16.55
C SER A 51 21.58 10.91 17.56
N ASP A 52 21.54 9.58 17.56
CA ASP A 52 22.27 8.75 18.53
C ASP A 52 22.61 7.40 17.92
N ILE A 53 23.64 6.73 18.46
CA ILE A 53 23.98 5.35 18.11
C ILE A 53 23.81 4.48 19.34
N LEU A 54 22.93 3.51 19.22
CA LEU A 54 22.65 2.54 20.28
C LEU A 54 23.40 1.26 19.95
N LEU A 55 24.34 0.90 20.82
CA LEU A 55 25.19 -0.26 20.65
C LEU A 55 24.75 -1.41 21.56
N PRO A 56 24.73 -2.65 21.05
CA PRO A 56 24.62 -3.82 21.90
C PRO A 56 25.90 -3.98 22.79
N PRO A 57 25.84 -4.64 23.94
CA PRO A 57 26.94 -4.68 24.91
C PRO A 57 28.26 -5.24 24.35
N HIS A 58 28.18 -6.09 23.35
CA HIS A 58 29.35 -6.73 22.72
C HIS A 58 29.93 -5.92 21.53
N ALA A 59 29.30 -4.80 21.17
CA ALA A 59 29.79 -3.97 20.08
C ALA A 59 31.04 -3.18 20.49
N PRO A 60 32.03 -3.03 19.59
CA PRO A 60 33.16 -2.13 19.77
C PRO A 60 32.70 -0.70 20.10
N LYS A 61 33.31 -0.10 21.13
CA LYS A 61 32.91 1.25 21.58
C LYS A 61 33.16 2.33 20.54
N GLU A 62 34.15 2.12 19.65
CA GLU A 62 34.41 3.03 18.51
C GLU A 62 33.27 3.14 17.52
N TYR A 63 32.35 2.19 17.50
CA TYR A 63 31.13 2.27 16.68
C TYR A 63 30.07 3.25 17.23
N ALA A 64 30.34 3.88 18.35
CA ALA A 64 29.59 5.06 18.78
C ALA A 64 29.88 6.28 17.87
N ASP A 65 30.98 6.28 17.14
CA ASP A 65 31.26 7.22 16.05
C ASP A 65 30.60 6.73 14.74
N ARG A 66 29.70 7.55 14.20
CA ARG A 66 28.88 7.21 13.03
C ARG A 66 29.72 6.93 11.78
N GLN A 67 30.76 7.72 11.57
CA GLN A 67 31.64 7.54 10.42
C GLN A 67 32.42 6.23 10.51
N THR A 68 32.94 5.92 11.68
CA THR A 68 33.67 4.67 11.97
C THR A 68 32.76 3.45 11.77
N LEU A 69 31.55 3.49 12.35
CA LEU A 69 30.57 2.40 12.21
C LEU A 69 30.25 2.11 10.73
N TRP A 70 29.84 3.12 9.99
CA TRP A 70 29.35 2.88 8.63
C TRP A 70 30.46 2.60 7.62
N ASN A 71 31.67 3.10 7.82
CA ASN A 71 32.84 2.66 7.05
C ASN A 71 33.19 1.20 7.34
N ALA A 72 33.11 0.77 8.62
CA ALA A 72 33.31 -0.63 8.96
C ALA A 72 32.27 -1.55 8.31
N VAL A 73 31.00 -1.15 8.27
CA VAL A 73 29.93 -1.87 7.55
C VAL A 73 30.22 -1.95 6.05
N GLU A 74 30.55 -0.84 5.40
CA GLU A 74 30.84 -0.83 3.96
C GLU A 74 32.08 -1.65 3.61
N LYS A 75 33.08 -1.67 4.48
CA LYS A 75 34.31 -2.49 4.36
C LYS A 75 34.04 -3.99 4.52
N ALA A 76 33.14 -4.36 5.44
CA ALA A 76 32.71 -5.74 5.63
C ALA A 76 31.91 -6.29 4.44
N GLU A 77 31.29 -5.41 3.66
CA GLU A 77 30.42 -5.73 2.52
C GLU A 77 31.18 -5.58 1.18
N ARG A 78 31.78 -6.67 0.68
CA ARG A 78 32.69 -6.63 -0.47
C ARG A 78 31.99 -6.65 -1.84
N GLY A 79 30.73 -7.06 -1.94
CA GLY A 79 30.05 -7.30 -3.22
C GLY A 79 29.48 -6.01 -3.86
N LYS A 80 29.48 -5.94 -5.20
CA LYS A 80 28.80 -4.86 -5.95
C LYS A 80 27.29 -4.80 -5.68
N ASN A 81 26.68 -5.94 -5.34
CA ASN A 81 25.26 -6.05 -5.02
C ASN A 81 24.99 -6.09 -3.50
N ALA A 82 25.97 -5.66 -2.70
CA ALA A 82 25.85 -5.74 -1.25
C ALA A 82 24.65 -4.97 -0.73
N GLN A 83 23.94 -5.61 0.17
CA GLN A 83 22.92 -5.00 1.01
C GLN A 83 23.63 -4.54 2.28
N LEU A 84 23.58 -3.25 2.56
CA LEU A 84 24.40 -2.61 3.58
C LEU A 84 23.66 -2.48 4.92
N ALA A 85 22.44 -1.96 4.86
CA ALA A 85 21.64 -1.70 6.04
C ALA A 85 20.14 -1.89 5.79
N TYR A 86 19.41 -2.26 6.83
CA TYR A 86 17.99 -2.00 6.94
C TYR A 86 17.79 -0.54 7.28
N SER A 87 16.85 0.09 6.60
CA SER A 87 16.50 1.49 6.76
C SER A 87 15.03 1.59 7.15
N PHE A 88 14.79 2.09 8.33
CA PHE A 88 13.47 2.25 8.92
C PHE A 88 13.04 3.71 8.89
N GLU A 89 11.74 3.92 8.72
CA GLU A 89 11.07 5.20 8.91
C GLU A 89 9.75 4.95 9.64
N ILE A 90 9.60 5.56 10.81
CA ILE A 90 8.47 5.33 11.70
C ILE A 90 7.91 6.68 12.17
N SER A 91 6.59 6.85 12.07
CA SER A 91 5.92 8.04 12.58
C SER A 91 5.87 8.05 14.11
N LEU A 92 6.06 9.23 14.67
CA LEU A 92 5.79 9.56 16.07
C LEU A 92 4.38 10.13 16.21
N GLN A 93 3.88 10.23 17.42
CA GLN A 93 2.52 10.66 17.66
C GLN A 93 2.47 12.15 18.01
N ASN A 94 1.61 12.91 17.35
CA ASN A 94 1.41 14.33 17.61
C ASN A 94 0.74 14.59 18.98
N GLU A 95 0.14 13.58 19.55
CA GLU A 95 -0.54 13.63 20.85
C GLU A 95 0.43 13.50 22.04
N PHE A 96 1.69 13.18 21.78
CA PHE A 96 2.74 13.08 22.80
C PHE A 96 3.71 14.25 22.69
N SER A 97 4.35 14.61 23.81
CA SER A 97 5.45 15.56 23.75
C SER A 97 6.65 14.96 22.99
N LEU A 98 7.58 15.82 22.60
CA LEU A 98 8.79 15.37 21.92
C LEU A 98 9.62 14.41 22.80
N GLU A 99 9.75 14.73 24.07
CA GLU A 99 10.49 13.92 25.06
C GLU A 99 9.83 12.55 25.25
N GLU A 100 8.50 12.52 25.34
CA GLU A 100 7.73 11.27 25.44
C GLU A 100 7.91 10.40 24.18
N ASN A 101 7.85 11.01 23.01
CA ASN A 101 8.07 10.32 21.73
C ASN A 101 9.48 9.74 21.63
N ILE A 102 10.51 10.51 22.02
CA ILE A 102 11.90 10.04 22.01
C ILE A 102 12.10 8.90 23.03
N ALA A 103 11.53 9.03 24.23
CA ALA A 103 11.62 7.99 25.26
C ALA A 103 10.97 6.68 24.80
N LEU A 104 9.76 6.76 24.22
CA LEU A 104 9.03 5.61 23.71
C LEU A 104 9.78 4.94 22.53
N ALA A 105 10.31 5.73 21.61
CA ALA A 105 11.11 5.21 20.51
C ALA A 105 12.40 4.54 21.00
N ARG A 106 13.09 5.10 21.97
CA ARG A 106 14.28 4.49 22.57
C ARG A 106 13.94 3.17 23.27
N GLU A 107 12.85 3.12 24.03
CA GLU A 107 12.36 1.87 24.63
C GLU A 107 12.16 0.79 23.58
N PHE A 108 11.44 1.13 22.49
CA PHE A 108 11.20 0.24 21.36
C PHE A 108 12.52 -0.25 20.74
N LEU A 109 13.46 0.66 20.48
CA LEU A 109 14.75 0.33 19.86
C LEU A 109 15.61 -0.55 20.74
N PHE A 110 15.66 -0.27 22.04
CA PHE A 110 16.39 -1.13 22.98
C PHE A 110 15.77 -2.51 23.09
N ARG A 111 14.45 -2.58 23.26
CA ARG A 111 13.72 -3.84 23.45
C ARG A 111 13.77 -4.74 22.23
N GLU A 112 13.56 -4.18 21.03
CA GLU A 112 13.34 -4.98 19.83
C GLU A 112 14.57 -5.14 18.93
N PHE A 113 15.57 -4.26 19.08
CA PHE A 113 16.73 -4.26 18.21
C PHE A 113 18.03 -4.44 18.99
N VAL A 114 18.35 -3.57 19.91
CA VAL A 114 19.62 -3.59 20.63
C VAL A 114 19.75 -4.86 21.48
N SER A 115 18.69 -5.27 22.18
CA SER A 115 18.66 -6.52 22.97
C SER A 115 18.88 -7.78 22.12
N ARG A 116 18.57 -7.70 20.81
CA ARG A 116 18.79 -8.77 19.83
C ARG A 116 20.15 -8.71 19.15
N GLY A 117 21.03 -7.83 19.62
CA GLY A 117 22.39 -7.67 19.10
C GLY A 117 22.51 -6.76 17.88
N MET A 118 21.47 -6.01 17.54
CA MET A 118 21.53 -5.06 16.43
C MET A 118 22.13 -3.72 16.89
N THR A 119 23.04 -3.18 16.10
CA THR A 119 23.48 -1.78 16.23
C THR A 119 22.43 -0.89 15.56
N VAL A 120 22.04 0.20 16.22
CA VAL A 120 21.00 1.11 15.74
C VAL A 120 21.57 2.53 15.67
N ASP A 121 21.58 3.10 14.47
CA ASP A 121 21.86 4.53 14.24
C ASP A 121 20.54 5.25 14.02
N VAL A 122 20.06 5.98 15.04
CA VAL A 122 18.74 6.63 15.06
C VAL A 122 18.86 8.13 14.92
N SER A 123 17.91 8.73 14.19
CA SER A 123 17.77 10.20 14.06
C SER A 123 16.29 10.58 14.15
N PHE A 124 16.00 11.54 14.99
CA PHE A 124 14.66 12.07 15.21
C PHE A 124 14.47 13.35 14.39
N HIS A 125 13.36 13.39 13.69
CA HIS A 125 13.06 14.50 12.79
C HIS A 125 11.68 15.08 13.09
N GLU A 126 11.64 16.40 13.08
CA GLU A 126 10.40 17.14 13.01
C GLU A 126 10.53 18.19 11.92
N LYS A 127 9.62 18.18 11.00
CA LYS A 127 9.58 19.21 9.96
C LYS A 127 8.49 20.19 10.32
N GLU A 128 8.86 21.44 10.54
CA GLU A 128 7.89 22.51 10.66
C GLU A 128 7.01 22.54 9.41
N CYS A 129 5.71 22.53 9.61
CA CYS A 129 4.76 22.72 8.53
C CYS A 129 4.69 24.22 8.20
N GLU A 130 5.40 24.63 7.17
CA GLU A 130 5.40 26.03 6.67
C GLU A 130 3.99 26.54 6.30
N ASP A 131 3.00 25.67 6.21
CA ASP A 131 1.64 25.97 5.74
C ASP A 131 0.57 25.78 6.84
N GLY A 132 0.94 25.74 8.13
CA GLY A 132 0.00 25.48 9.23
C GLY A 132 -0.62 24.07 9.24
N GLY A 133 -0.05 23.13 8.47
CA GLY A 133 -0.46 21.72 8.45
C GLY A 133 -0.08 20.99 9.74
N THR A 134 -0.61 19.79 9.90
CA THR A 134 -0.28 18.95 11.07
C THR A 134 1.21 18.56 11.04
N PRO A 135 1.96 18.76 12.12
CA PRO A 135 3.34 18.30 12.23
C PRO A 135 3.43 16.80 11.92
N ASN A 136 4.55 16.40 11.34
CA ASN A 136 4.81 15.00 11.05
C ASN A 136 6.12 14.57 11.74
N PRO A 137 6.13 14.48 13.08
CA PRO A 137 7.29 13.98 13.80
C PRO A 137 7.51 12.51 13.45
N HIS A 138 8.76 12.16 13.18
CA HIS A 138 9.13 10.80 12.81
C HIS A 138 10.59 10.54 13.17
N PHE A 139 10.95 9.27 13.26
CA PHE A 139 12.32 8.89 13.41
C PHE A 139 12.74 7.92 12.31
N HIS A 140 13.96 8.07 11.90
CA HIS A 140 14.65 7.16 11.01
C HIS A 140 15.73 6.43 11.77
N PHE A 141 15.95 5.18 11.43
CA PHE A 141 17.15 4.50 11.91
C PHE A 141 17.69 3.52 10.89
N LEU A 142 18.96 3.27 10.99
CA LEU A 142 19.69 2.30 10.19
C LEU A 142 20.23 1.21 11.10
N CYS A 143 20.12 -0.03 10.63
CA CYS A 143 20.76 -1.18 11.27
C CYS A 143 21.58 -1.92 10.22
N PRO A 144 22.85 -2.27 10.50
CA PRO A 144 23.62 -3.15 9.63
C PRO A 144 22.86 -4.48 9.41
N ILE A 145 22.87 -4.99 8.17
CA ILE A 145 22.23 -6.29 7.88
C ILE A 145 23.08 -7.45 8.40
N ARG A 146 24.40 -7.24 8.49
CA ARG A 146 25.33 -8.23 9.02
C ARG A 146 25.25 -8.24 10.54
N PRO A 147 25.04 -9.40 11.18
CA PRO A 147 25.09 -9.49 12.61
C PRO A 147 26.53 -9.25 13.13
N MET A 148 26.62 -8.88 14.39
CA MET A 148 27.87 -8.77 15.10
C MET A 148 28.01 -9.96 16.03
N GLU A 149 29.18 -10.60 16.04
CA GLU A 149 29.48 -11.69 16.92
C GLU A 149 29.80 -11.18 18.34
N GLN A 150 29.84 -12.08 19.32
CA GLN A 150 30.07 -11.70 20.72
C GLN A 150 31.47 -11.11 20.98
N ASP A 151 32.41 -11.33 20.07
CA ASP A 151 33.76 -10.75 20.12
C ASP A 151 33.85 -9.38 19.43
N GLY A 152 32.74 -8.82 18.96
CA GLY A 152 32.65 -7.54 18.25
C GLY A 152 33.00 -7.61 16.77
N THR A 153 33.26 -8.77 16.20
CA THR A 153 33.53 -8.93 14.76
C THR A 153 32.24 -9.06 13.96
N TRP A 154 32.32 -8.75 12.65
CA TRP A 154 31.18 -8.89 11.76
C TRP A 154 30.96 -10.37 11.40
N GLY A 155 29.82 -10.93 11.77
CA GLY A 155 29.38 -12.28 11.44
C GLY A 155 28.99 -12.46 9.97
N ILE A 156 28.43 -13.60 9.63
CA ILE A 156 27.95 -13.92 8.28
C ILE A 156 26.44 -13.68 8.17
N LYS A 157 25.98 -13.18 7.01
CA LYS A 157 24.54 -12.93 6.78
C LYS A 157 23.75 -14.20 6.47
N GLN A 158 24.41 -15.16 5.83
CA GLN A 158 23.79 -16.38 5.34
C GLN A 158 24.77 -17.53 5.44
N ARG A 159 24.28 -18.68 5.83
CA ARG A 159 25.00 -19.95 5.77
C ARG A 159 24.52 -20.77 4.57
N ARG A 160 25.38 -21.65 4.06
CA ARG A 160 25.03 -22.57 3.00
C ARG A 160 24.56 -23.87 3.63
N GLU A 161 23.31 -24.23 3.41
CA GLU A 161 22.80 -25.56 3.71
C GLU A 161 22.77 -26.35 2.43
N TYR A 162 23.72 -27.30 2.32
CA TYR A 162 23.83 -28.11 1.11
C TYR A 162 22.65 -29.07 1.00
N VAL A 163 22.12 -29.20 -0.21
CA VAL A 163 21.10 -30.21 -0.52
C VAL A 163 21.79 -31.55 -0.57
N LEU A 164 21.25 -32.53 0.16
CA LEU A 164 21.78 -33.89 0.25
C LEU A 164 20.89 -34.84 -0.53
N ASP A 165 21.49 -35.90 -1.09
CA ASP A 165 20.79 -37.06 -1.64
C ASP A 165 20.30 -38.01 -0.51
N GLU A 166 19.68 -39.11 -0.88
CA GLU A 166 19.15 -40.10 0.07
C GLU A 166 20.24 -40.78 0.89
N GLU A 167 21.50 -40.79 0.37
CA GLU A 167 22.67 -41.35 1.04
C GLU A 167 23.43 -40.30 1.90
N GLY A 168 22.97 -39.04 1.91
CA GLY A 168 23.57 -37.95 2.70
C GLY A 168 24.74 -37.25 2.02
N ASN A 169 24.97 -37.46 0.72
CA ASN A 169 26.02 -36.77 -0.05
C ASN A 169 25.48 -35.46 -0.63
N ARG A 170 26.39 -34.51 -0.84
CA ARG A 170 26.02 -33.20 -1.42
C ARG A 170 25.73 -33.32 -2.90
N ILE A 171 24.54 -32.91 -3.32
CA ILE A 171 24.11 -32.89 -4.71
C ILE A 171 24.89 -31.82 -5.50
N ARG A 172 25.21 -32.12 -6.75
CA ARG A 172 25.79 -31.18 -7.71
C ARG A 172 24.80 -30.86 -8.84
N ASP A 173 24.85 -29.62 -9.33
CA ASP A 173 24.10 -29.17 -10.50
C ASP A 173 24.73 -29.68 -11.81
N ALA A 174 24.10 -29.42 -12.95
CA ALA A 174 24.59 -29.80 -14.29
C ALA A 174 25.99 -29.18 -14.61
N ASN A 175 26.43 -28.16 -13.89
CA ASN A 175 27.72 -27.52 -14.04
C ASN A 175 28.78 -28.03 -13.02
N GLY A 176 28.45 -29.09 -12.26
CA GLY A 176 29.30 -29.68 -11.26
C GLY A 176 29.43 -28.90 -9.95
N LYS A 177 28.64 -27.82 -9.74
CA LYS A 177 28.62 -27.04 -8.52
C LYS A 177 27.69 -27.64 -7.48
N TYR A 178 28.07 -27.58 -6.23
CA TYR A 178 27.20 -28.01 -5.12
C TYR A 178 25.93 -27.18 -5.06
N VAL A 179 24.80 -27.86 -5.00
CA VAL A 179 23.48 -27.23 -4.76
C VAL A 179 23.34 -26.93 -3.27
N PHE A 180 22.97 -25.72 -2.93
CA PHE A 180 22.75 -25.33 -1.54
C PHE A 180 21.63 -24.28 -1.44
N ASN A 181 20.98 -24.24 -0.31
CA ASN A 181 20.08 -23.17 0.08
C ASN A 181 20.87 -22.11 0.87
N ALA A 182 20.70 -20.85 0.54
CA ALA A 182 21.25 -19.74 1.31
C ALA A 182 20.28 -19.40 2.46
N VAL A 183 20.60 -19.86 3.66
CA VAL A 183 19.76 -19.66 4.84
C VAL A 183 20.27 -18.47 5.63
N PRO A 184 19.43 -17.45 5.92
CA PRO A 184 19.80 -16.32 6.75
C PRO A 184 20.28 -16.77 8.13
N THR A 185 21.31 -16.11 8.67
CA THR A 185 21.80 -16.39 10.03
C THR A 185 20.98 -15.70 11.11
N THR A 186 20.18 -14.72 10.71
CA THR A 186 19.25 -14.00 11.60
C THR A 186 17.85 -13.97 10.96
N ASP A 187 16.85 -13.81 11.77
CA ASP A 187 15.46 -13.63 11.34
C ASP A 187 15.09 -12.15 11.04
N TRP A 188 16.05 -11.23 11.12
CA TRP A 188 15.83 -9.78 11.02
C TRP A 188 15.17 -9.33 9.72
N GLY A 189 15.32 -10.13 8.65
CA GLY A 189 14.71 -9.88 7.35
C GLY A 189 13.43 -10.67 7.09
N SER A 190 12.91 -11.40 8.07
CA SER A 190 11.71 -12.21 7.89
C SER A 190 10.43 -11.36 7.93
N PRO A 191 9.39 -11.75 7.19
CA PRO A 191 8.08 -11.10 7.25
C PRO A 191 7.48 -11.13 8.66
N GLU A 192 7.69 -12.22 9.40
CA GLU A 192 7.18 -12.43 10.76
C GLU A 192 7.83 -11.46 11.75
N THR A 193 9.14 -11.26 11.64
CA THR A 193 9.87 -10.29 12.48
C THR A 193 9.41 -8.86 12.16
N LEU A 194 9.22 -8.53 10.89
CA LEU A 194 8.69 -7.22 10.52
C LEU A 194 7.28 -6.99 11.07
N GLU A 195 6.42 -7.99 10.98
CA GLU A 195 5.06 -7.90 11.53
C GLU A 195 5.08 -7.74 13.06
N HIS A 196 5.93 -8.49 13.74
CA HIS A 196 6.16 -8.37 15.18
C HIS A 196 6.61 -6.95 15.58
N TRP A 197 7.58 -6.37 14.90
CA TRP A 197 8.03 -5.00 15.16
C TRP A 197 6.93 -3.96 14.95
N ARG A 198 6.14 -4.12 13.88
CA ARG A 198 4.99 -3.24 13.60
C ARG A 198 3.93 -3.32 14.69
N GLN A 199 3.63 -4.52 15.13
CA GLN A 199 2.70 -4.79 16.22
C GLN A 199 3.20 -4.19 17.53
N THR A 200 4.43 -4.47 17.91
CA THR A 200 5.03 -3.98 19.16
C THR A 200 5.06 -2.44 19.22
N TRP A 201 5.39 -1.78 18.10
CA TRP A 201 5.33 -0.32 18.06
C TRP A 201 3.91 0.21 18.26
N ALA A 202 2.91 -0.40 17.63
CA ALA A 202 1.53 -0.03 17.84
C ALA A 202 1.06 -0.26 19.28
N GLU A 203 1.46 -1.36 19.90
CA GLU A 203 1.13 -1.69 21.31
C GLU A 203 1.74 -0.69 22.28
N LEU A 204 3.02 -0.32 22.11
CA LEU A 204 3.69 0.69 22.92
C LEU A 204 2.99 2.05 22.85
N CYS A 205 2.69 2.51 21.63
CA CYS A 205 1.94 3.75 21.44
C CYS A 205 0.55 3.67 22.08
N ASN A 206 -0.15 2.56 21.92
CA ASN A 206 -1.49 2.38 22.48
C ASN A 206 -1.49 2.30 23.99
N ALA A 207 -0.46 1.70 24.59
CA ALA A 207 -0.26 1.71 26.04
C ALA A 207 -0.05 3.14 26.55
N LYS A 208 0.75 3.95 25.85
CA LYS A 208 0.99 5.35 26.20
C LYS A 208 -0.26 6.22 26.02
N PHE A 209 -1.07 5.99 24.98
CA PHE A 209 -2.38 6.64 24.83
C PHE A 209 -3.30 6.32 26.00
N ALA A 210 -3.33 5.04 26.44
CA ALA A 210 -4.15 4.62 27.58
C ALA A 210 -3.67 5.26 28.90
N GLU A 211 -2.36 5.30 29.14
CA GLU A 211 -1.74 5.97 30.31
C GLU A 211 -2.16 7.44 30.39
N LYS A 212 -2.19 8.14 29.25
CA LYS A 212 -2.58 9.54 29.16
C LYS A 212 -4.10 9.78 29.11
N GLY A 213 -4.93 8.75 29.14
CA GLY A 213 -6.39 8.88 29.02
C GLY A 213 -6.85 9.37 27.64
N ILE A 214 -6.04 9.25 26.61
CA ILE A 214 -6.36 9.68 25.25
C ILE A 214 -7.12 8.56 24.54
N ASP A 215 -8.37 8.80 24.14
CA ASP A 215 -9.22 7.82 23.44
C ASP A 215 -8.89 7.75 21.95
N VAL A 216 -7.64 7.41 21.66
CA VAL A 216 -7.09 7.20 20.31
C VAL A 216 -6.31 5.89 20.30
N ARG A 217 -6.36 5.20 19.19
CA ARG A 217 -5.59 3.95 18.98
C ARG A 217 -5.05 3.92 17.57
N ILE A 218 -3.86 3.34 17.41
CA ILE A 218 -3.25 3.00 16.14
C ILE A 218 -3.25 1.49 15.96
N ASP A 219 -3.29 1.05 14.71
CA ASP A 219 -3.25 -0.38 14.36
C ASP A 219 -2.22 -0.57 13.24
N HIS A 220 -1.35 -1.56 13.41
CA HIS A 220 -0.29 -1.91 12.45
C HIS A 220 -0.81 -2.64 11.22
N ARG A 221 -2.02 -3.20 11.28
CA ARG A 221 -2.64 -3.98 10.20
C ARG A 221 -3.20 -3.08 9.11
N SER A 222 -3.30 -3.60 7.90
CA SER A 222 -4.03 -2.92 6.82
C SER A 222 -5.52 -2.76 7.18
N TYR A 223 -6.19 -1.79 6.59
CA TYR A 223 -7.64 -1.60 6.79
C TYR A 223 -8.45 -2.86 6.51
N GLU A 224 -8.07 -3.63 5.49
CA GLU A 224 -8.68 -4.91 5.17
C GLU A 224 -8.55 -5.91 6.33
N ARG A 225 -7.36 -6.06 6.90
CA ARG A 225 -7.11 -6.93 8.07
C ARG A 225 -7.79 -6.44 9.35
N GLN A 226 -8.05 -5.14 9.44
CA GLN A 226 -8.81 -4.52 10.53
C GLN A 226 -10.32 -4.66 10.35
N GLY A 227 -10.82 -5.09 9.19
CA GLY A 227 -12.23 -5.08 8.84
C GLY A 227 -12.81 -3.66 8.72
N VAL A 228 -11.97 -2.69 8.38
CA VAL A 228 -12.37 -1.29 8.24
C VAL A 228 -12.62 -0.98 6.77
N ASP A 229 -13.85 -0.60 6.45
CA ASP A 229 -14.29 -0.24 5.08
C ASP A 229 -13.79 1.16 4.68
N LEU A 230 -12.48 1.41 4.80
CA LEU A 230 -11.84 2.63 4.33
C LEU A 230 -10.76 2.28 3.31
N LEU A 231 -10.60 3.16 2.34
CA LEU A 231 -9.54 3.03 1.34
C LEU A 231 -8.22 3.62 1.88
N PRO A 232 -7.11 2.89 1.80
CA PRO A 232 -5.81 3.44 2.17
C PRO A 232 -5.34 4.46 1.14
N THR A 233 -4.75 5.57 1.58
CA THR A 233 -4.06 6.51 0.70
C THR A 233 -2.75 5.91 0.20
N ILE A 234 -2.33 6.32 -1.01
CA ILE A 234 -1.04 5.91 -1.55
C ILE A 234 0.06 6.92 -1.19
N HIS A 235 1.27 6.44 -1.03
CA HIS A 235 2.41 7.31 -0.77
C HIS A 235 2.74 8.19 -1.98
N GLU A 236 2.69 9.50 -1.80
CA GLU A 236 2.94 10.47 -2.87
C GLU A 236 4.44 10.62 -3.19
N GLY A 237 5.28 10.55 -2.19
CA GLY A 237 6.71 10.84 -2.32
C GLY A 237 7.02 12.34 -2.31
N ALA A 238 8.29 12.70 -2.11
CA ALA A 238 8.72 14.10 -1.96
C ALA A 238 8.48 14.94 -3.22
N THR A 239 8.74 14.37 -4.39
CA THR A 239 8.59 15.07 -5.68
C THR A 239 7.13 15.44 -5.95
N VAL A 240 6.22 14.48 -5.77
CA VAL A 240 4.78 14.70 -5.96
C VAL A 240 4.25 15.75 -4.99
N ARG A 241 4.63 15.66 -3.70
CA ARG A 241 4.26 16.69 -2.71
C ARG A 241 4.77 18.07 -3.06
N ALA A 242 6.00 18.18 -3.56
CA ALA A 242 6.56 19.46 -3.99
C ALA A 242 5.82 20.04 -5.21
N MET A 243 5.36 19.19 -6.13
CA MET A 243 4.53 19.61 -7.27
C MET A 243 3.15 20.07 -6.81
N GLU A 244 2.48 19.29 -5.97
CA GLU A 244 1.17 19.62 -5.39
C GLU A 244 1.21 20.94 -4.59
N LYS A 245 2.26 21.16 -3.82
CA LYS A 245 2.48 22.42 -3.09
C LYS A 245 2.59 23.64 -4.02
N LYS A 246 3.13 23.45 -5.24
CA LYS A 246 3.19 24.48 -6.28
C LYS A 246 1.90 24.63 -7.07
N GLY A 247 0.81 23.96 -6.66
CA GLY A 247 -0.47 23.98 -7.36
C GLY A 247 -0.54 23.10 -8.59
N ILE A 248 0.51 22.29 -8.86
CA ILE A 248 0.54 21.36 -9.99
C ILE A 248 -0.17 20.09 -9.55
N ARG A 249 -1.33 19.83 -10.13
CA ARG A 249 -2.09 18.61 -9.86
C ARG A 249 -1.39 17.40 -10.44
N THR A 250 -1.24 16.37 -9.61
CA THR A 250 -0.60 15.12 -10.00
C THR A 250 -1.60 13.97 -9.93
N GLU A 251 -1.39 12.93 -10.72
CA GLU A 251 -2.23 11.73 -10.72
C GLU A 251 -2.35 11.10 -9.32
N LYS A 252 -1.23 10.99 -8.60
CA LYS A 252 -1.23 10.46 -7.23
C LYS A 252 -1.94 11.38 -6.24
N GLY A 253 -1.78 12.69 -6.39
CA GLY A 253 -2.47 13.67 -5.55
C GLY A 253 -3.97 13.65 -5.77
N GLU A 254 -4.42 13.57 -7.04
CA GLU A 254 -5.84 13.43 -7.38
C GLU A 254 -6.42 12.12 -6.82
N PHE A 255 -5.70 11.02 -6.96
CA PHE A 255 -6.12 9.74 -6.42
C PHE A 255 -6.28 9.80 -4.89
N ASN A 256 -5.33 10.42 -4.19
CA ASN A 256 -5.44 10.60 -2.74
C ASN A 256 -6.58 11.54 -2.34
N ARG A 257 -6.85 12.60 -3.11
CA ARG A 257 -8.02 13.48 -2.90
C ARG A 257 -9.32 12.69 -3.08
N TRP A 258 -9.40 11.89 -4.12
CA TRP A 258 -10.54 11.01 -4.34
C TRP A 258 -10.74 10.02 -3.18
N ILE A 259 -9.67 9.33 -2.72
CA ILE A 259 -9.72 8.45 -1.55
C ILE A 259 -10.22 9.20 -0.31
N LYS A 260 -9.69 10.39 -0.04
CA LYS A 260 -10.10 11.21 1.11
C LYS A 260 -11.57 11.59 1.03
N ALA A 261 -12.04 12.01 -0.14
CA ALA A 261 -13.45 12.34 -0.38
C ALA A 261 -14.34 11.10 -0.20
N THR A 262 -13.96 9.97 -0.78
CA THR A 262 -14.69 8.70 -0.63
C THR A 262 -14.74 8.27 0.83
N ASN A 263 -13.62 8.33 1.56
CA ASN A 263 -13.58 8.01 2.98
C ASN A 263 -14.41 8.97 3.84
N ALA A 264 -14.48 10.25 3.46
CA ALA A 264 -15.36 11.22 4.12
C ALA A 264 -16.83 10.86 3.94
N VAL A 265 -17.23 10.48 2.72
CA VAL A 265 -18.58 9.99 2.42
C VAL A 265 -18.88 8.72 3.22
N ILE A 266 -17.95 7.76 3.28
CA ILE A 266 -18.11 6.53 4.08
C ILE A 266 -18.30 6.88 5.57
N ARG A 267 -17.54 7.84 6.11
CA ARG A 267 -17.69 8.28 7.51
C ARG A 267 -19.01 9.01 7.74
N ASP A 268 -19.46 9.84 6.80
CA ASP A 268 -20.74 10.54 6.87
C ASP A 268 -21.91 9.55 6.78
N ILE A 269 -21.84 8.58 5.87
CA ILE A 269 -22.76 7.45 5.82
C ILE A 269 -22.75 6.71 7.15
N LYS A 270 -21.60 6.39 7.73
CA LYS A 270 -21.50 5.76 9.05
C LYS A 270 -22.09 6.61 10.19
N LYS A 271 -22.08 7.94 10.07
CA LYS A 271 -22.77 8.86 11.01
C LYS A 271 -24.29 8.92 10.79
N LYS A 272 -24.70 9.02 9.54
CA LYS A 272 -26.14 8.99 9.17
C LYS A 272 -26.78 7.63 9.49
N ILE A 273 -25.98 6.59 9.45
CA ILE A 273 -26.32 5.25 9.91
C ILE A 273 -26.72 5.27 11.41
N ALA A 274 -26.16 6.10 12.27
CA ALA A 274 -26.52 6.18 13.68
C ALA A 274 -27.94 6.75 13.97
N LEU A 275 -28.49 7.55 13.08
CA LEU A 275 -29.79 8.23 13.28
C LEU A 275 -31.04 7.45 12.81
N LEU A 276 -30.85 6.38 12.02
CA LEU A 276 -31.99 5.64 11.43
C LEU A 276 -32.46 4.43 12.24
N PHE A 277 -31.84 4.16 13.37
CA PHE A 277 -32.19 3.01 14.22
C PHE A 277 -33.48 3.18 15.03
N ASP A 278 -33.74 4.41 15.47
CA ASP A 278 -34.99 4.66 16.23
C ASP A 278 -36.22 4.49 15.34
N TRP A 279 -36.07 4.84 14.04
CA TRP A 279 -37.18 4.77 13.08
C TRP A 279 -37.61 3.34 12.68
N ILE A 280 -36.69 2.37 12.75
CA ILE A 280 -36.98 0.97 12.35
C ILE A 280 -37.64 0.17 13.50
N ALA A 281 -37.51 0.64 14.75
CA ALA A 281 -38.24 0.01 15.85
C ALA A 281 -39.77 0.14 15.62
N GLU A 282 -40.22 1.28 15.09
CA GLU A 282 -41.63 1.55 14.76
C GLU A 282 -42.12 0.77 13.53
N ALA A 283 -41.31 0.63 12.47
CA ALA A 283 -41.69 -0.12 11.26
C ALA A 283 -41.81 -1.65 11.48
N LYS A 284 -41.15 -2.19 12.50
CA LYS A 284 -41.17 -3.63 12.82
C LYS A 284 -42.51 -4.13 13.38
N ALA A 285 -43.29 -3.27 14.02
CA ALA A 285 -44.58 -3.65 14.61
C ALA A 285 -45.66 -3.97 13.56
N GLU A 286 -45.50 -3.43 12.34
CA GLU A 286 -46.52 -3.51 11.27
C GLU A 286 -46.34 -4.70 10.31
N LEU A 287 -45.15 -5.33 10.28
CA LEU A 287 -44.79 -6.35 9.28
C LEU A 287 -44.95 -7.83 9.71
N ALA A 288 -45.62 -8.11 10.82
CA ALA A 288 -45.78 -9.47 11.33
C ALA A 288 -47.01 -10.18 10.77
N LYS A 289 -47.04 -10.55 9.49
CA LYS A 289 -47.99 -11.52 8.93
C LYS A 289 -47.28 -12.50 7.97
N PRO A 290 -47.57 -13.84 8.06
CA PRO A 290 -46.79 -14.84 7.34
C PRO A 290 -47.24 -14.99 5.87
N GLN A 291 -46.29 -14.77 4.95
CA GLN A 291 -46.37 -15.20 3.54
C GLN A 291 -45.04 -15.77 3.08
N ALA A 292 -45.03 -16.51 1.95
CA ALA A 292 -43.86 -17.14 1.37
C ALA A 292 -42.68 -16.16 1.28
N PRO A 293 -41.42 -16.64 1.43
CA PRO A 293 -40.28 -15.76 1.58
C PRO A 293 -40.03 -14.95 0.29
N ASP A 294 -40.57 -13.74 0.29
CA ASP A 294 -40.31 -12.73 -0.74
C ASP A 294 -39.01 -11.96 -0.42
N LEU A 295 -38.60 -11.10 -1.35
CA LEU A 295 -37.41 -10.24 -1.20
C LEU A 295 -37.40 -9.50 0.14
N VAL A 296 -38.57 -8.96 0.54
CA VAL A 296 -38.70 -8.14 1.76
C VAL A 296 -38.55 -8.99 3.02
N SER A 297 -39.13 -10.18 3.03
CA SER A 297 -39.06 -11.14 4.14
C SER A 297 -37.62 -11.63 4.38
N LEU A 298 -36.89 -11.93 3.30
CA LEU A 298 -35.48 -12.37 3.38
C LEU A 298 -34.57 -11.24 3.91
N LEU A 299 -34.72 -10.03 3.41
CA LEU A 299 -33.95 -8.88 3.90
C LEU A 299 -34.26 -8.56 5.37
N ASN A 300 -35.54 -8.64 5.77
CA ASN A 300 -35.92 -8.41 7.16
C ASN A 300 -35.35 -9.49 8.09
N ALA A 301 -35.36 -10.75 7.68
CA ALA A 301 -34.72 -11.84 8.40
C ALA A 301 -33.20 -11.61 8.58
N TYR A 302 -32.51 -11.23 7.51
CA TYR A 302 -31.09 -10.91 7.55
C TYR A 302 -30.73 -9.81 8.55
N TYR A 303 -31.41 -8.66 8.47
CA TYR A 303 -31.12 -7.53 9.36
C TYR A 303 -31.53 -7.80 10.81
N THR A 304 -32.59 -8.57 11.05
CA THR A 304 -33.00 -8.99 12.38
C THR A 304 -31.94 -9.86 13.04
N GLN A 305 -31.40 -10.83 12.31
CA GLN A 305 -30.36 -11.72 12.78
C GLN A 305 -29.05 -10.98 13.05
N ARG A 306 -28.63 -10.13 12.12
CA ARG A 306 -27.43 -9.31 12.26
C ARG A 306 -27.53 -8.36 13.46
N ARG A 307 -28.72 -7.88 13.78
CA ARG A 307 -28.98 -7.07 14.97
C ARG A 307 -28.87 -7.87 16.26
N ALA A 308 -29.40 -9.09 16.27
CA ALA A 308 -29.29 -9.97 17.43
C ALA A 308 -27.85 -10.34 17.77
N GLY A 309 -26.98 -10.51 16.75
CA GLY A 309 -25.55 -10.77 16.90
C GLY A 309 -24.69 -9.55 17.21
N ALA A 310 -25.25 -8.33 17.20
CA ALA A 310 -24.46 -7.11 17.43
C ALA A 310 -24.23 -6.85 18.93
N TYR A 311 -22.97 -6.84 19.36
CA TYR A 311 -22.57 -6.65 20.77
C TYR A 311 -22.70 -5.19 21.26
N SER A 312 -22.70 -4.19 20.38
CA SER A 312 -22.73 -2.77 20.76
C SER A 312 -24.01 -2.07 20.31
N GLN A 313 -24.46 -1.06 21.07
CA GLN A 313 -25.55 -0.17 20.67
C GLN A 313 -25.29 0.49 19.31
N LYS A 314 -24.06 0.91 19.07
CA LYS A 314 -23.61 1.49 17.80
C LYS A 314 -23.76 0.51 16.63
N GLY A 315 -23.46 -0.77 16.84
CA GLY A 315 -23.67 -1.83 15.84
C GLY A 315 -25.16 -2.10 15.57
N LYS A 316 -25.98 -2.11 16.61
CA LYS A 316 -27.45 -2.27 16.46
C LYS A 316 -28.06 -1.11 15.69
N VAL A 317 -27.62 0.12 15.99
CA VAL A 317 -28.01 1.34 15.27
C VAL A 317 -27.56 1.27 13.82
N SER A 318 -26.36 0.86 13.49
CA SER A 318 -25.84 0.71 12.13
C SER A 318 -26.70 -0.21 11.26
N ASN A 319 -27.05 -1.38 11.75
CA ASN A 319 -27.80 -2.37 10.99
C ASN A 319 -29.19 -1.87 10.56
N LEU A 320 -29.89 -1.13 11.42
CA LEU A 320 -31.21 -0.62 11.12
C LEU A 320 -31.24 0.44 10.02
N LYS A 321 -30.22 1.25 9.94
CA LYS A 321 -30.05 2.30 8.95
C LYS A 321 -29.73 1.74 7.58
N GLU A 322 -28.82 0.77 7.57
CA GLU A 322 -28.50 0.02 6.38
C GLU A 322 -29.74 -0.67 5.79
N MET A 323 -30.59 -1.23 6.68
CA MET A 323 -31.89 -1.79 6.30
C MET A 323 -32.78 -0.74 5.62
N ASN A 324 -32.98 0.43 6.24
CA ASN A 324 -33.82 1.48 5.66
C ASN A 324 -33.23 2.02 4.33
N GLU A 325 -31.92 2.26 4.26
CA GLU A 325 -31.27 2.68 3.02
C GLU A 325 -31.48 1.63 1.91
N THR A 326 -31.38 0.34 2.27
CA THR A 326 -31.62 -0.76 1.34
C THR A 326 -33.05 -0.76 0.83
N PHE A 327 -34.03 -0.68 1.71
CA PHE A 327 -35.44 -0.65 1.29
C PHE A 327 -35.79 0.59 0.49
N ASN A 328 -35.30 1.76 0.87
CA ASN A 328 -35.51 2.99 0.12
C ASN A 328 -34.85 2.90 -1.27
N TYR A 329 -33.66 2.33 -1.36
CA TYR A 329 -32.98 2.11 -2.63
C TYR A 329 -33.77 1.17 -3.55
N LEU A 330 -34.22 0.02 -3.05
CA LEU A 330 -35.03 -0.93 -3.80
C LEU A 330 -36.32 -0.30 -4.31
N ARG A 331 -37.04 0.41 -3.45
CA ARG A 331 -38.27 1.12 -3.80
C ARG A 331 -38.02 2.20 -4.86
N ALA A 332 -36.97 3.01 -4.69
CA ALA A 332 -36.65 4.08 -5.63
C ALA A 332 -36.27 3.55 -7.03
N ASN A 333 -35.73 2.34 -7.11
CA ASN A 333 -35.34 1.68 -8.35
C ASN A 333 -36.37 0.67 -8.89
N GLY A 334 -37.56 0.58 -8.26
CA GLY A 334 -38.64 -0.30 -8.73
C GLY A 334 -38.32 -1.80 -8.62
N ILE A 335 -37.47 -2.19 -7.66
CA ILE A 335 -37.05 -3.59 -7.44
C ILE A 335 -37.94 -4.18 -6.33
N TYR A 336 -38.86 -5.03 -6.71
CA TYR A 336 -39.86 -5.60 -5.79
C TYR A 336 -39.75 -7.12 -5.65
N SER A 337 -39.03 -7.79 -6.57
CA SER A 337 -38.85 -9.24 -6.59
C SER A 337 -37.37 -9.63 -6.65
N LEU A 338 -37.07 -10.92 -6.39
CA LEU A 338 -35.72 -11.47 -6.60
C LEU A 338 -35.33 -11.44 -8.07
N GLU A 339 -36.30 -11.64 -8.97
CA GLU A 339 -36.08 -11.62 -10.42
C GLU A 339 -35.70 -10.22 -10.90
N ASP A 340 -36.39 -9.15 -10.39
CA ASP A 340 -36.02 -7.76 -10.68
C ASP A 340 -34.59 -7.46 -10.23
N LEU A 341 -34.23 -7.94 -9.02
CA LEU A 341 -32.87 -7.75 -8.48
C LEU A 341 -31.81 -8.43 -9.35
N GLU A 342 -32.05 -9.66 -9.78
CA GLU A 342 -31.12 -10.41 -10.63
C GLU A 342 -30.95 -9.79 -12.01
N SER A 343 -32.04 -9.33 -12.62
CA SER A 343 -32.02 -8.59 -13.89
C SER A 343 -31.20 -7.31 -13.77
N ARG A 344 -31.43 -6.52 -12.72
CA ARG A 344 -30.66 -5.30 -12.48
C ARG A 344 -29.17 -5.54 -12.23
N VAL A 345 -28.82 -6.57 -11.46
CA VAL A 345 -27.43 -6.97 -11.26
C VAL A 345 -26.76 -7.31 -12.58
N SER A 346 -27.44 -8.07 -13.43
CA SER A 346 -26.90 -8.48 -14.73
C SER A 346 -26.70 -7.27 -15.66
N GLU A 347 -27.69 -6.38 -15.76
CA GLU A 347 -27.63 -5.17 -16.58
C GLU A 347 -26.48 -4.26 -16.15
N HIS A 348 -26.34 -3.98 -14.84
CA HIS A 348 -25.30 -3.09 -14.33
C HIS A 348 -23.91 -3.74 -14.41
N SER A 349 -23.82 -5.07 -14.30
CA SER A 349 -22.56 -5.79 -14.47
C SER A 349 -22.06 -5.65 -15.92
N ALA A 350 -22.92 -5.90 -16.90
CA ALA A 350 -22.59 -5.74 -18.32
C ALA A 350 -22.22 -4.28 -18.68
N ALA A 351 -22.97 -3.31 -18.14
CA ALA A 351 -22.67 -1.89 -18.35
C ALA A 351 -21.33 -1.48 -17.73
N THR A 352 -21.02 -1.97 -16.54
CA THR A 352 -19.74 -1.71 -15.86
C THR A 352 -18.56 -2.26 -16.65
N GLU A 353 -18.69 -3.47 -17.20
CA GLU A 353 -17.66 -4.11 -18.03
C GLU A 353 -17.43 -3.34 -19.33
N SER A 354 -18.51 -2.93 -20.00
CA SER A 354 -18.45 -2.13 -21.23
C SER A 354 -17.78 -0.78 -20.99
N LEU A 355 -18.18 -0.05 -19.95
CA LEU A 355 -17.62 1.27 -19.63
C LEU A 355 -16.14 1.15 -19.23
N LYS A 356 -15.77 0.10 -18.48
CA LYS A 356 -14.37 -0.19 -18.13
C LYS A 356 -13.52 -0.40 -19.37
N LYS A 357 -13.99 -1.19 -20.32
CA LYS A 357 -13.29 -1.43 -21.60
C LYS A 357 -13.05 -0.11 -22.34
N THR A 358 -14.07 0.74 -22.44
CA THR A 358 -13.95 2.07 -23.06
C THR A 358 -12.93 2.95 -22.35
N LEU A 359 -12.91 2.96 -21.01
CA LEU A 359 -11.92 3.70 -20.23
C LEU A 359 -10.50 3.20 -20.45
N ASP A 360 -10.30 1.89 -20.52
CA ASP A 360 -9.01 1.28 -20.78
C ASP A 360 -8.50 1.67 -22.18
N GLU A 361 -9.38 1.67 -23.21
CA GLU A 361 -9.06 2.09 -24.57
C GLU A 361 -8.69 3.59 -24.62
N GLN A 362 -9.49 4.46 -24.01
CA GLN A 362 -9.22 5.90 -23.91
C GLN A 362 -7.89 6.17 -23.20
N THR A 363 -7.65 5.50 -22.06
CA THR A 363 -6.40 5.63 -21.29
C THR A 363 -5.19 5.18 -22.09
N ALA A 364 -5.32 4.08 -22.82
CA ALA A 364 -4.25 3.56 -23.67
C ALA A 364 -3.91 4.55 -24.80
N ARG A 365 -4.93 5.16 -25.43
CA ARG A 365 -4.72 6.16 -26.49
C ARG A 365 -4.10 7.45 -25.95
N MET A 366 -4.60 7.97 -24.83
CA MET A 366 -4.01 9.13 -24.16
C MET A 366 -2.53 8.90 -23.79
N LYS A 367 -2.19 7.71 -23.32
CA LYS A 367 -0.81 7.32 -23.01
C LYS A 367 0.05 7.25 -24.28
N ALA A 368 -0.50 6.74 -25.37
CA ALA A 368 0.19 6.71 -26.66
C ALA A 368 0.47 8.13 -27.17
N ILE A 369 -0.50 9.05 -27.09
CA ILE A 369 -0.31 10.44 -27.46
C ILE A 369 0.79 11.10 -26.60
N LYS A 370 0.80 10.90 -25.29
CA LYS A 370 1.89 11.40 -24.41
C LYS A 370 3.26 10.89 -24.85
N GLN A 371 3.36 9.61 -25.17
CA GLN A 371 4.62 9.06 -25.69
C GLN A 371 5.05 9.66 -27.04
N LEU A 372 4.09 10.07 -27.88
CA LEU A 372 4.37 10.80 -29.12
C LEU A 372 4.88 12.21 -28.85
N TYR A 373 4.34 12.91 -27.83
CA TYR A 373 4.88 14.19 -27.37
C TYR A 373 6.33 14.08 -26.93
N ASP A 374 6.61 13.12 -26.01
CA ASP A 374 7.97 12.89 -25.52
C ASP A 374 8.93 12.54 -26.65
N SER A 375 8.46 11.71 -27.59
CA SER A 375 9.24 11.32 -28.78
C SER A 375 9.48 12.49 -29.73
N SER A 376 8.49 13.37 -29.91
CA SER A 376 8.62 14.58 -30.74
C SER A 376 9.62 15.57 -30.12
N ALA A 377 9.54 15.79 -28.82
CA ALA A 377 10.49 16.63 -28.09
C ALA A 377 11.92 16.08 -28.18
N ALA A 378 12.10 14.78 -27.95
CA ALA A 378 13.38 14.10 -28.07
C ALA A 378 13.91 14.17 -29.52
N PHE A 379 13.06 13.95 -30.50
CA PHE A 379 13.46 14.05 -31.91
C PHE A 379 13.93 15.44 -32.28
N GLN A 380 13.23 16.49 -31.86
CA GLN A 380 13.61 17.88 -32.14
C GLN A 380 14.90 18.27 -31.43
N SER A 381 15.05 17.93 -30.15
CA SER A 381 16.24 18.27 -29.36
C SER A 381 17.51 17.57 -29.86
N LEU A 382 17.36 16.31 -30.32
CA LEU A 382 18.51 15.51 -30.78
C LEU A 382 18.75 15.58 -32.30
N LYS A 383 17.88 16.23 -33.05
CA LYS A 383 18.06 16.46 -34.51
C LYS A 383 19.39 17.11 -34.87
N PRO A 384 19.88 18.13 -34.15
CA PRO A 384 21.18 18.72 -34.47
C PRO A 384 22.35 17.73 -34.43
N VAL A 385 22.30 16.78 -33.47
CA VAL A 385 23.32 15.71 -33.34
C VAL A 385 23.24 14.75 -34.53
N TYR A 386 22.06 14.37 -34.95
CA TYR A 386 21.86 13.55 -36.14
C TYR A 386 22.28 14.26 -37.41
N ASP A 387 21.91 15.54 -37.60
CA ASP A 387 22.28 16.35 -38.75
C ASP A 387 23.79 16.57 -38.78
N GLY A 388 24.44 16.71 -37.62
CA GLY A 388 25.91 16.72 -37.48
C GLY A 388 26.54 15.45 -38.03
N LEU A 389 25.99 14.28 -37.68
CA LEU A 389 26.46 13.00 -38.20
C LEU A 389 26.32 12.88 -39.72
N GLN A 390 25.24 13.40 -40.30
CA GLN A 390 24.97 13.33 -41.75
C GLN A 390 25.93 14.21 -42.57
N LYS A 391 26.43 15.30 -41.98
CA LYS A 391 27.40 16.21 -42.62
C LYS A 391 28.79 15.61 -42.73
N ILE A 392 29.11 14.58 -41.95
CA ILE A 392 30.44 13.94 -41.94
C ILE A 392 30.53 12.92 -43.08
N LYS A 393 31.31 13.24 -44.09
CA LYS A 393 31.48 12.41 -45.30
C LYS A 393 32.51 11.29 -45.14
N PHE A 394 33.50 11.43 -44.24
CA PHE A 394 34.58 10.46 -44.07
C PHE A 394 34.29 9.47 -42.96
N GLU A 395 34.66 8.21 -43.15
CA GLU A 395 34.24 7.07 -42.28
C GLU A 395 34.90 7.14 -40.89
N LYS A 396 36.19 7.45 -40.79
CA LYS A 396 36.86 7.54 -39.47
C LYS A 396 36.31 8.64 -38.56
N PRO A 397 36.15 9.90 -38.99
CA PRO A 397 35.49 10.93 -38.16
C PRO A 397 34.05 10.62 -37.86
N ARG A 398 33.34 9.96 -38.79
CA ARG A 398 31.94 9.54 -38.60
C ARG A 398 31.79 8.46 -37.50
N ALA A 399 32.71 7.49 -37.48
CA ALA A 399 32.73 6.46 -36.44
C ALA A 399 33.04 7.06 -35.04
N LYS A 400 34.00 8.02 -34.99
CA LYS A 400 34.33 8.73 -33.76
C LYS A 400 33.11 9.52 -33.23
N TYR A 401 32.49 10.31 -34.10
CA TYR A 401 31.28 11.08 -33.75
C TYR A 401 30.14 10.17 -33.29
N LYS A 402 29.94 9.01 -33.92
CA LYS A 402 28.95 8.02 -33.48
C LYS A 402 29.26 7.48 -32.08
N ALA A 403 30.51 7.23 -31.75
CA ALA A 403 30.91 6.74 -30.45
C ALA A 403 30.73 7.80 -29.34
N GLU A 404 31.07 9.06 -29.66
CA GLU A 404 30.92 10.21 -28.75
C GLU A 404 29.44 10.51 -28.44
N HIS A 405 28.55 10.30 -29.43
CA HIS A 405 27.10 10.61 -29.32
C HIS A 405 26.23 9.36 -29.40
N GLU A 406 26.73 8.20 -28.99
CA GLU A 406 25.99 6.91 -29.11
C GLU A 406 24.65 6.93 -28.42
N ALA A 407 24.60 7.42 -27.19
CA ALA A 407 23.37 7.49 -26.40
C ALA A 407 22.31 8.41 -27.03
N GLU A 408 22.75 9.58 -27.49
CA GLU A 408 21.89 10.59 -28.13
C GLU A 408 21.34 10.10 -29.47
N LEU A 409 22.19 9.49 -30.29
CA LEU A 409 21.79 8.90 -31.57
C LEU A 409 20.82 7.72 -31.37
N LYS A 410 21.05 6.89 -30.36
CA LYS A 410 20.15 5.78 -29.99
C LYS A 410 18.76 6.29 -29.59
N GLN A 411 18.71 7.34 -28.78
CA GLN A 411 17.47 8.01 -28.39
C GLN A 411 16.79 8.67 -29.61
N PHE A 412 17.53 9.35 -30.47
CA PHE A 412 17.02 9.93 -31.71
C PHE A 412 16.36 8.90 -32.62
N TYR A 413 17.03 7.75 -32.86
CA TYR A 413 16.47 6.69 -33.69
C TYR A 413 15.26 6.02 -33.06
N ALA A 414 15.23 5.88 -31.74
CA ALA A 414 14.07 5.37 -31.01
C ALA A 414 12.88 6.33 -31.14
N ALA A 415 13.08 7.61 -30.94
CA ALA A 415 12.07 8.65 -31.12
C ALA A 415 11.55 8.70 -32.58
N ARG A 416 12.45 8.70 -33.54
CA ARG A 416 12.11 8.66 -34.96
C ARG A 416 11.25 7.45 -35.34
N ARG A 417 11.59 6.25 -34.85
CA ARG A 417 10.84 5.03 -35.12
C ARG A 417 9.42 5.08 -34.59
N LYS A 418 9.23 5.63 -33.40
CA LYS A 418 7.89 5.82 -32.84
C LYS A 418 7.07 6.80 -33.62
N LEU A 419 7.67 7.93 -34.01
CA LEU A 419 6.97 8.95 -34.79
C LEU A 419 6.61 8.47 -36.21
N THR A 420 7.51 7.77 -36.90
CA THR A 420 7.22 7.22 -38.23
C THR A 420 6.21 6.07 -38.20
N GLY A 421 6.06 5.37 -37.09
CA GLY A 421 5.02 4.36 -36.91
C GLY A 421 3.59 4.95 -36.92
N GLU A 422 3.40 6.10 -36.30
CA GLU A 422 2.09 6.78 -36.23
C GLU A 422 1.89 7.78 -37.40
N PHE A 423 2.99 8.39 -37.89
CA PHE A 423 2.97 9.38 -38.97
C PHE A 423 3.88 8.93 -40.11
N PRO A 424 3.39 8.06 -41.03
CA PRO A 424 4.20 7.53 -42.14
C PRO A 424 4.73 8.64 -43.05
N ASP A 425 3.99 9.75 -43.18
CA ASP A 425 4.37 10.91 -44.01
C ASP A 425 5.40 11.84 -43.32
N GLY A 426 5.84 11.51 -42.12
CA GLY A 426 6.85 12.25 -41.37
C GLY A 426 6.43 13.64 -40.88
N LYS A 427 5.16 14.03 -41.04
CA LYS A 427 4.61 15.30 -40.57
C LYS A 427 3.81 15.08 -39.29
N VAL A 428 4.40 15.43 -38.17
CA VAL A 428 3.73 15.38 -36.86
C VAL A 428 2.91 16.66 -36.70
N ASP A 429 1.61 16.54 -36.76
CA ASP A 429 0.69 17.66 -36.45
C ASP A 429 0.42 17.69 -34.94
N MET A 430 1.23 18.46 -34.25
CA MET A 430 1.12 18.61 -32.78
C MET A 430 -0.21 19.23 -32.35
N LYS A 431 -0.78 20.10 -33.17
CA LYS A 431 -2.06 20.75 -32.86
C LYS A 431 -3.22 19.75 -32.88
N LYS A 432 -3.25 18.91 -33.91
CA LYS A 432 -4.24 17.84 -34.03
C LYS A 432 -4.12 16.81 -32.91
N LEU A 433 -2.90 16.48 -32.48
CA LEU A 433 -2.68 15.59 -31.35
C LEU A 433 -3.14 16.22 -30.02
N THR A 434 -2.99 17.53 -29.87
CA THR A 434 -3.48 18.23 -28.68
C THR A 434 -5.00 18.22 -28.65
N GLU A 435 -5.64 18.55 -29.77
CA GLU A 435 -7.09 18.53 -29.90
C GLU A 435 -7.65 17.11 -29.62
N GLU A 436 -7.01 16.06 -30.18
CA GLU A 436 -7.38 14.67 -29.90
C GLU A 436 -7.21 14.31 -28.41
N TYR A 437 -6.12 14.77 -27.78
CA TYR A 437 -5.89 14.51 -26.36
C TYR A 437 -6.95 15.18 -25.47
N ASP A 438 -7.29 16.44 -25.75
CA ASP A 438 -8.27 17.21 -24.99
C ASP A 438 -9.70 16.61 -25.17
N GLU A 439 -10.05 16.17 -26.38
CA GLU A 439 -11.30 15.47 -26.64
C GLU A 439 -11.36 14.13 -25.89
N LEU A 440 -10.26 13.35 -25.91
CA LEU A 440 -10.17 12.10 -25.18
C LEU A 440 -10.24 12.31 -23.68
N GLU A 441 -9.63 13.36 -23.15
CA GLU A 441 -9.68 13.69 -21.73
C GLU A 441 -11.10 14.04 -21.28
N GLN A 442 -11.83 14.82 -22.07
CA GLN A 442 -13.24 15.13 -21.81
C GLN A 442 -14.12 13.87 -21.89
N ALA A 443 -13.94 13.07 -22.93
CA ALA A 443 -14.66 11.81 -23.09
C ALA A 443 -14.36 10.84 -21.94
N HIS A 444 -13.11 10.71 -21.55
CA HIS A 444 -12.67 9.88 -20.42
C HIS A 444 -13.31 10.34 -19.11
N ASN A 445 -13.34 11.65 -18.84
CA ASN A 445 -13.94 12.19 -17.62
C ASN A 445 -15.46 11.93 -17.57
N THR A 446 -16.14 12.04 -18.71
CA THR A 446 -17.57 11.74 -18.83
C THR A 446 -17.83 10.24 -18.60
N THR A 447 -17.13 9.38 -19.34
CA THR A 447 -17.22 7.91 -19.19
C THR A 447 -16.89 7.45 -17.78
N TYR A 448 -15.89 8.09 -17.15
CA TYR A 448 -15.53 7.79 -15.77
C TYR A 448 -16.63 8.17 -14.76
N GLY A 449 -17.30 9.29 -15.00
CA GLY A 449 -18.48 9.69 -14.21
C GLY A 449 -19.61 8.66 -14.30
N GLU A 450 -19.91 8.20 -15.50
CA GLU A 450 -20.92 7.16 -15.76
C GLU A 450 -20.50 5.82 -15.14
N PHE A 451 -19.26 5.39 -15.36
CA PHE A 451 -18.70 4.18 -14.78
C PHE A 451 -18.80 4.17 -13.26
N LYS A 452 -18.47 5.29 -12.62
CA LYS A 452 -18.57 5.43 -11.17
C LYS A 452 -20.00 5.25 -10.69
N THR A 453 -20.95 5.88 -11.37
CA THR A 453 -22.38 5.80 -11.01
C THR A 453 -22.89 4.36 -11.13
N VAL A 454 -22.67 3.72 -12.28
CA VAL A 454 -23.11 2.35 -12.53
C VAL A 454 -22.43 1.35 -11.60
N ARG A 455 -21.14 1.52 -11.35
CA ARG A 455 -20.38 0.67 -10.41
C ARG A 455 -20.88 0.81 -8.98
N ASP A 456 -21.15 2.02 -8.54
CA ASP A 456 -21.63 2.28 -7.18
C ASP A 456 -23.03 1.70 -6.97
N ASP A 457 -23.87 1.73 -7.99
CA ASP A 457 -25.18 1.09 -7.99
C ASP A 457 -25.08 -0.44 -8.05
N LEU A 458 -24.20 -0.98 -8.89
CA LEU A 458 -23.91 -2.41 -8.93
C LEU A 458 -23.41 -2.91 -7.56
N HIS A 459 -22.55 -2.16 -6.90
CA HIS A 459 -22.07 -2.52 -5.57
C HIS A 459 -23.21 -2.57 -4.53
N ARG A 460 -24.17 -1.64 -4.61
CA ARG A 460 -25.38 -1.66 -3.76
C ARG A 460 -26.24 -2.89 -4.03
N LEU A 461 -26.48 -3.20 -5.30
CA LEU A 461 -27.26 -4.38 -5.72
C LEU A 461 -26.61 -5.69 -5.23
N TRP A 462 -25.29 -5.81 -5.39
CA TRP A 462 -24.53 -6.97 -4.93
C TRP A 462 -24.57 -7.12 -3.40
N LYS A 463 -24.54 -6.00 -2.69
CA LYS A 463 -24.68 -6.00 -1.25
C LYS A 463 -26.07 -6.51 -0.83
N VAL A 464 -27.11 -6.08 -1.51
CA VAL A 464 -28.48 -6.56 -1.28
C VAL A 464 -28.56 -8.06 -1.57
N LYS A 465 -28.05 -8.52 -2.71
CA LYS A 465 -28.00 -9.93 -3.08
C LYS A 465 -27.29 -10.76 -2.02
N SER A 466 -26.13 -10.33 -1.56
CA SER A 466 -25.36 -11.00 -0.51
C SER A 466 -26.12 -11.09 0.81
N CYS A 467 -26.91 -10.07 1.18
CA CYS A 467 -27.78 -10.12 2.37
C CYS A 467 -28.86 -11.20 2.23
N ILE A 468 -29.46 -11.29 1.04
CA ILE A 468 -30.50 -12.27 0.71
C ILE A 468 -29.94 -13.69 0.73
N ASP A 469 -28.81 -13.92 0.05
CA ASP A 469 -28.15 -15.22 0.02
C ASP A 469 -27.74 -15.70 1.42
N THR A 470 -27.34 -14.76 2.28
CA THR A 470 -27.01 -15.06 3.68
C THR A 470 -28.25 -15.46 4.48
N ALA A 471 -29.36 -14.75 4.28
CA ALA A 471 -30.62 -15.07 4.94
C ALA A 471 -31.19 -16.43 4.48
N ALA A 472 -31.14 -16.72 3.18
CA ALA A 472 -31.59 -17.98 2.60
C ALA A 472 -30.82 -19.17 3.20
N ARG A 473 -29.49 -19.11 3.20
CA ARG A 473 -28.65 -20.17 3.81
C ARG A 473 -28.91 -20.37 5.29
N PHE A 474 -29.27 -19.32 5.99
CA PHE A 474 -29.59 -19.43 7.42
C PHE A 474 -30.93 -20.11 7.65
N ASN A 475 -31.93 -19.76 6.85
CA ASN A 475 -33.25 -20.39 6.91
C ASN A 475 -33.15 -21.90 6.60
N GLU A 476 -32.39 -22.28 5.56
CA GLU A 476 -32.12 -23.68 5.22
C GLU A 476 -31.48 -24.45 6.39
N ARG A 477 -30.45 -23.89 7.04
CA ARG A 477 -29.79 -24.53 8.20
C ARG A 477 -30.76 -24.66 9.41
N THR A 478 -31.63 -23.69 9.62
CA THR A 478 -32.58 -23.71 10.71
C THR A 478 -33.67 -24.75 10.45
N GLU A 479 -34.14 -24.88 9.22
CA GLU A 479 -35.06 -25.91 8.78
C GLU A 479 -34.46 -27.31 8.90
N GLU A 480 -33.21 -27.51 8.45
CA GLU A 480 -32.48 -28.77 8.62
C GLU A 480 -32.33 -29.18 10.08
N GLN A 481 -31.99 -28.23 10.97
CA GLN A 481 -31.90 -28.49 12.41
C GLN A 481 -33.25 -28.80 13.04
N MET A 482 -34.33 -28.16 12.60
CA MET A 482 -35.68 -28.48 13.05
C MET A 482 -36.15 -29.84 12.56
N LEU A 483 -35.79 -30.26 11.35
CA LEU A 483 -36.07 -31.58 10.80
C LEU A 483 -35.29 -32.67 11.56
N GLN A 484 -34.02 -32.42 11.90
CA GLN A 484 -33.20 -33.35 12.69
C GLN A 484 -33.68 -33.50 14.14
N ASN A 485 -34.26 -32.45 14.72
CA ASN A 485 -34.76 -32.45 16.09
C ASN A 485 -36.24 -32.84 16.21
N ARG A 486 -36.92 -33.26 15.15
CA ARG A 486 -38.28 -33.82 15.27
C ARG A 486 -38.21 -35.11 16.08
N PRO A 487 -38.93 -35.21 17.20
CA PRO A 487 -38.99 -36.43 17.98
C PRO A 487 -39.56 -37.54 17.09
N GLN A 488 -38.82 -38.62 16.91
CA GLN A 488 -39.34 -39.83 16.29
C GLN A 488 -40.51 -40.30 17.11
N THR A 489 -41.73 -40.14 16.59
CA THR A 489 -42.91 -40.77 17.16
C THR A 489 -42.69 -42.29 17.06
N ARG A 490 -42.25 -42.89 18.18
CA ARG A 490 -42.28 -44.34 18.33
C ARG A 490 -43.76 -44.75 18.24
N HIS A 491 -44.13 -45.38 17.13
CA HIS A 491 -45.31 -46.22 17.05
C HIS A 491 -45.16 -47.35 18.07
N LYS A 492 -45.86 -47.25 19.21
CA LYS A 492 -46.14 -48.40 20.04
C LYS A 492 -47.02 -49.34 19.22
N LYS A 493 -46.46 -50.45 18.78
CA LYS A 493 -47.25 -51.63 18.42
C LYS A 493 -47.94 -52.10 19.72
N GLU A 494 -49.23 -51.96 19.78
CA GLU A 494 -50.01 -52.73 20.69
C GLU A 494 -50.00 -54.17 20.22
N GLU A 495 -49.30 -55.03 20.91
CA GLU A 495 -49.55 -56.45 20.89
C GLU A 495 -50.79 -56.76 21.68
N LEU A 496 -51.89 -56.98 20.94
CA LEU A 496 -53.01 -57.75 21.39
C LEU A 496 -52.66 -59.24 21.34
N SER A 497 -52.48 -59.90 22.44
CA SER A 497 -52.87 -61.32 22.57
C SER A 497 -52.97 -61.76 23.99
N ARG A 498 -54.16 -62.15 24.30
CA ARG A 498 -54.59 -63.21 25.27
C ARG A 498 -53.93 -63.24 26.67
#